data_684743e836a2afe326611bee2cc5b626
#
_entry.id   684743e836a2afe326611bee2cc5b626
#
_cell.length_a   1.000
_cell.length_b   1.000
_cell.length_c   1.000
_cell.angle_alpha   90.00
_cell.angle_beta   90.00
_cell.angle_gamma   90.00
#
_symmetry.space_group_name_H-M   'P 1'
#
loop_
_entity.id
_entity.type
_entity.pdbx_description
1 polymer ?
#
loop_
_entity_poly.entity_id
_entity_poly.type
_entity_poly.pdbx_seq_one_letter_code
_entity_poly.pdbx_strand_id
1 'polypeptide(L)'
;GNPSIGQKAAEESRDELQQSLEGSDLVFIAAGMGGGTGTGAAPVVAEVAKQSGALTIGIVTKPFSFEGKRRMRQAEEGIARLAENVDTLIVIPNDRLKEVSSGASIQEAFRNADDVLRMGVQGISEVITRPGEVNLDFADVRSVMTEAGTALLGVGIGSGRSRAIEAAQAAINSPLLEAGRIDGAKGCLVNITGGKDLTLDDVNSVGEIISDVVDQDANIIV
;
A
#
# COMPACT_ATOMS: atom_id res chain seq x y z
N GLY A 1 -0.30 -22.58 -9.51
CA GLY A 1 -0.81 -21.51 -10.36
C GLY A 1 0.12 -21.21 -11.52
N ASN A 2 -0.46 -20.90 -12.65
CA ASN A 2 0.30 -20.50 -13.84
C ASN A 2 -0.07 -19.03 -14.19
N PRO A 3 0.86 -18.07 -14.04
CA PRO A 3 0.60 -16.68 -14.34
C PRO A 3 0.16 -16.40 -15.78
N SER A 4 0.64 -17.19 -16.76
CA SER A 4 0.23 -17.03 -18.16
C SER A 4 -1.25 -17.32 -18.38
N ILE A 5 -1.84 -18.23 -17.60
CA ILE A 5 -3.28 -18.51 -17.66
C ILE A 5 -4.07 -17.33 -17.05
N GLY A 6 -3.62 -16.80 -15.92
CA GLY A 6 -4.24 -15.64 -15.29
C GLY A 6 -4.19 -14.40 -16.19
N GLN A 7 -3.06 -14.18 -16.85
CA GLN A 7 -2.90 -13.10 -17.82
C GLN A 7 -3.89 -13.26 -19.00
N LYS A 8 -3.93 -14.45 -19.64
CA LYS A 8 -4.85 -14.72 -20.75
C LYS A 8 -6.31 -14.52 -20.36
N ALA A 9 -6.70 -15.00 -19.17
CA ALA A 9 -8.07 -14.81 -18.69
C ALA A 9 -8.43 -13.33 -18.52
N ALA A 10 -7.52 -12.51 -18.01
CA ALA A 10 -7.74 -11.08 -17.91
C ALA A 10 -7.78 -10.40 -19.29
N GLU A 11 -6.92 -10.79 -20.22
CA GLU A 11 -6.93 -10.28 -21.60
C GLU A 11 -8.25 -10.63 -22.33
N GLU A 12 -8.79 -11.83 -22.13
CA GLU A 12 -10.09 -12.24 -22.69
C GLU A 12 -11.25 -11.40 -22.14
N SER A 13 -11.15 -10.93 -20.89
CA SER A 13 -12.16 -10.07 -20.24
C SER A 13 -11.83 -8.58 -20.29
N ARG A 14 -10.91 -8.16 -21.16
CA ARG A 14 -10.43 -6.76 -21.20
C ARG A 14 -11.54 -5.75 -21.40
N ASP A 15 -12.48 -6.02 -22.29
CA ASP A 15 -13.61 -5.13 -22.57
C ASP A 15 -14.54 -4.99 -21.35
N GLU A 16 -14.79 -6.08 -20.64
CA GLU A 16 -15.58 -6.08 -19.41
C GLU A 16 -14.86 -5.30 -18.28
N LEU A 17 -13.55 -5.48 -18.17
CA LEU A 17 -12.72 -4.72 -17.24
C LEU A 17 -12.77 -3.22 -17.56
N GLN A 18 -12.61 -2.86 -18.82
CA GLN A 18 -12.67 -1.46 -19.26
C GLN A 18 -14.03 -0.83 -18.93
N GLN A 19 -15.12 -1.52 -19.23
CA GLN A 19 -16.46 -1.05 -18.91
C GLN A 19 -16.68 -0.90 -17.40
N SER A 20 -16.14 -1.82 -16.61
CA SER A 20 -16.28 -1.78 -15.13
C SER A 20 -15.45 -0.66 -14.48
N LEU A 21 -14.37 -0.24 -15.10
CA LEU A 21 -13.44 0.79 -14.60
C LEU A 21 -13.71 2.17 -15.21
N GLU A 22 -14.61 2.28 -16.17
CA GLU A 22 -14.95 3.54 -16.82
C GLU A 22 -15.46 4.57 -15.80
N GLY A 23 -14.91 5.80 -15.88
CA GLY A 23 -15.27 6.89 -14.98
C GLY A 23 -14.73 6.78 -13.55
N SER A 24 -13.87 5.81 -13.27
CA SER A 24 -13.18 5.72 -11.97
C SER A 24 -12.05 6.74 -11.89
N ASP A 25 -11.99 7.51 -10.78
CA ASP A 25 -10.89 8.44 -10.50
C ASP A 25 -9.68 7.75 -9.86
N LEU A 26 -9.94 6.68 -9.09
CA LEU A 26 -8.96 5.90 -8.34
C LEU A 26 -9.26 4.42 -8.44
N VAL A 27 -8.25 3.63 -8.74
CA VAL A 27 -8.32 2.17 -8.78
C VAL A 27 -7.24 1.56 -7.90
N PHE A 28 -7.65 0.75 -6.93
CA PHE A 28 -6.74 -0.08 -6.15
C PHE A 28 -6.67 -1.49 -6.74
N ILE A 29 -5.46 -2.00 -6.87
CA ILE A 29 -5.19 -3.37 -7.29
C ILE A 29 -4.52 -4.10 -6.13
N ALA A 30 -5.29 -4.91 -5.41
CA ALA A 30 -4.80 -5.70 -4.31
C ALA A 30 -4.66 -7.17 -4.72
N ALA A 31 -3.46 -7.74 -4.54
CA ALA A 31 -3.21 -9.13 -4.90
C ALA A 31 -2.08 -9.78 -4.09
N GLY A 32 -2.21 -11.07 -3.82
CA GLY A 32 -1.10 -11.92 -3.43
C GLY A 32 -0.32 -12.40 -4.67
N MET A 33 0.97 -12.05 -4.74
CA MET A 33 1.81 -12.42 -5.86
C MET A 33 2.44 -13.82 -5.68
N GLY A 34 2.84 -14.43 -6.78
CA GLY A 34 3.40 -15.79 -6.81
C GLY A 34 2.42 -16.88 -7.21
N GLY A 35 1.11 -16.57 -7.23
CA GLY A 35 0.06 -17.43 -7.76
C GLY A 35 -0.19 -17.24 -9.25
N GLY A 36 -1.24 -17.84 -9.76
CA GLY A 36 -1.64 -17.72 -11.18
C GLY A 36 -2.41 -16.42 -11.45
N THR A 37 -3.51 -16.21 -10.70
CA THR A 37 -4.44 -15.10 -10.94
C THR A 37 -3.82 -13.75 -10.60
N GLY A 38 -3.41 -13.53 -9.35
CA GLY A 38 -2.84 -12.23 -8.93
C GLY A 38 -1.62 -11.84 -9.77
N THR A 39 -0.68 -12.78 -9.95
CA THR A 39 0.56 -12.52 -10.70
C THR A 39 0.32 -12.25 -12.18
N GLY A 40 -0.64 -12.95 -12.79
CA GLY A 40 -0.91 -12.84 -14.23
C GLY A 40 -1.90 -11.74 -14.58
N ALA A 41 -2.99 -11.62 -13.82
CA ALA A 41 -4.08 -10.71 -14.14
C ALA A 41 -3.83 -9.27 -13.64
N ALA A 42 -3.19 -9.09 -12.49
CA ALA A 42 -3.02 -7.75 -11.92
C ALA A 42 -2.35 -6.74 -12.87
N PRO A 43 -1.27 -7.08 -13.61
CA PRO A 43 -0.69 -6.16 -14.58
C PRO A 43 -1.66 -5.75 -15.70
N VAL A 44 -2.51 -6.67 -16.18
CA VAL A 44 -3.50 -6.39 -17.23
C VAL A 44 -4.59 -5.45 -16.71
N VAL A 45 -5.09 -5.71 -15.50
CA VAL A 45 -6.09 -4.84 -14.85
C VAL A 45 -5.50 -3.44 -14.63
N ALA A 46 -4.24 -3.36 -14.21
CA ALA A 46 -3.53 -2.10 -14.01
C ALA A 46 -3.42 -1.30 -15.31
N GLU A 47 -3.04 -1.95 -16.39
CA GLU A 47 -2.96 -1.32 -17.70
C GLU A 47 -4.32 -0.73 -18.13
N VAL A 48 -5.41 -1.50 -17.97
CA VAL A 48 -6.77 -1.04 -18.30
C VAL A 48 -7.17 0.16 -17.41
N ALA A 49 -6.90 0.11 -16.10
CA ALA A 49 -7.20 1.19 -15.18
C ALA A 49 -6.44 2.48 -15.55
N LYS A 50 -5.16 2.36 -15.85
CA LYS A 50 -4.31 3.49 -16.25
C LYS A 50 -4.76 4.09 -17.59
N GLN A 51 -5.14 3.26 -18.55
CA GLN A 51 -5.69 3.70 -19.84
C GLN A 51 -7.04 4.44 -19.70
N SER A 52 -7.82 4.12 -18.68
CA SER A 52 -9.06 4.83 -18.35
C SER A 52 -8.82 6.20 -17.68
N GLY A 53 -7.58 6.57 -17.39
CA GLY A 53 -7.20 7.83 -16.74
C GLY A 53 -7.32 7.82 -15.21
N ALA A 54 -7.61 6.68 -14.61
CA ALA A 54 -7.67 6.54 -13.16
C ALA A 54 -6.26 6.58 -12.54
N LEU A 55 -6.14 7.21 -11.36
CA LEU A 55 -4.99 7.03 -10.50
C LEU A 55 -4.94 5.55 -10.09
N THR A 56 -3.89 4.84 -10.46
CA THR A 56 -3.80 3.39 -10.28
C THR A 56 -2.74 3.03 -9.24
N ILE A 57 -3.19 2.44 -8.14
CA ILE A 57 -2.35 2.07 -7.00
C ILE A 57 -2.34 0.56 -6.83
N GLY A 58 -1.16 -0.05 -6.95
CA GLY A 58 -0.95 -1.46 -6.65
C GLY A 58 -0.54 -1.66 -5.18
N ILE A 59 -1.21 -2.56 -4.48
CA ILE A 59 -0.83 -2.99 -3.13
C ILE A 59 -0.79 -4.51 -3.14
N VAL A 60 0.42 -5.08 -3.09
CA VAL A 60 0.61 -6.52 -3.28
C VAL A 60 1.52 -7.13 -2.23
N THR A 61 1.35 -8.42 -1.98
CA THR A 61 2.22 -9.17 -1.08
C THR A 61 3.18 -10.07 -1.85
N LYS A 62 4.43 -10.17 -1.36
CA LYS A 62 5.35 -11.26 -1.73
C LYS A 62 5.04 -12.49 -0.87
N PRO A 63 5.14 -13.70 -1.43
CA PRO A 63 4.88 -14.93 -0.69
C PRO A 63 5.88 -15.11 0.47
N PHE A 64 5.51 -15.92 1.45
CA PHE A 64 6.43 -16.36 2.48
C PHE A 64 7.55 -17.23 1.87
N SER A 65 8.74 -17.18 2.45
CA SER A 65 9.89 -17.98 1.99
C SER A 65 9.63 -19.50 2.00
N PHE A 66 8.78 -19.98 2.94
CA PHE A 66 8.41 -21.40 3.00
C PHE A 66 7.53 -21.86 1.83
N GLU A 67 6.89 -20.93 1.10
CA GLU A 67 6.09 -21.25 -0.08
C GLU A 67 6.92 -21.64 -1.31
N GLY A 68 8.24 -21.44 -1.22
CA GLY A 68 9.23 -21.95 -2.15
C GLY A 68 9.75 -20.94 -3.18
N LYS A 69 10.96 -21.17 -3.63
CA LYS A 69 11.72 -20.29 -4.54
C LYS A 69 11.03 -20.05 -5.88
N ARG A 70 10.32 -21.06 -6.41
CA ARG A 70 9.56 -20.91 -7.67
C ARG A 70 8.47 -19.86 -7.52
N ARG A 71 7.74 -19.92 -6.42
CA ARG A 71 6.63 -18.98 -6.14
C ARG A 71 7.14 -17.57 -5.94
N MET A 72 8.26 -17.42 -5.23
CA MET A 72 8.92 -16.13 -5.06
C MET A 72 9.37 -15.53 -6.40
N ARG A 73 10.01 -16.30 -7.27
CA ARG A 73 10.41 -15.83 -8.60
C ARG A 73 9.22 -15.38 -9.44
N GLN A 74 8.14 -16.17 -9.46
CA GLN A 74 6.90 -15.78 -10.14
C GLN A 74 6.33 -14.47 -9.59
N ALA A 75 6.40 -14.27 -8.27
CA ALA A 75 5.98 -13.03 -7.63
C ALA A 75 6.82 -11.84 -8.10
N GLU A 76 8.13 -11.95 -8.09
CA GLU A 76 9.07 -10.90 -8.52
C GLU A 76 8.85 -10.51 -9.98
N GLU A 77 8.69 -11.49 -10.87
CA GLU A 77 8.39 -11.25 -12.30
C GLU A 77 7.02 -10.55 -12.49
N GLY A 78 6.01 -10.92 -11.69
CA GLY A 78 4.70 -10.29 -11.73
C GLY A 78 4.71 -8.87 -11.15
N ILE A 79 5.44 -8.64 -10.08
CA ILE A 79 5.63 -7.33 -9.46
C ILE A 79 6.33 -6.38 -10.44
N ALA A 80 7.37 -6.83 -11.13
CA ALA A 80 8.06 -6.02 -12.12
C ALA A 80 7.12 -5.56 -13.24
N ARG A 81 6.29 -6.47 -13.77
CA ARG A 81 5.29 -6.13 -14.80
C ARG A 81 4.19 -5.21 -14.26
N LEU A 82 3.76 -5.40 -13.01
CA LEU A 82 2.76 -4.54 -12.40
C LEU A 82 3.30 -3.12 -12.21
N ALA A 83 4.55 -2.97 -11.80
CA ALA A 83 5.21 -1.69 -11.59
C ALA A 83 5.20 -0.79 -12.84
N GLU A 84 5.25 -1.37 -14.04
CA GLU A 84 5.19 -0.64 -15.30
C GLU A 84 3.80 -0.07 -15.60
N ASN A 85 2.76 -0.61 -14.95
CA ASN A 85 1.37 -0.33 -15.25
C ASN A 85 0.60 0.37 -14.11
N VAL A 86 1.26 0.74 -13.03
CA VAL A 86 0.66 1.50 -11.91
C VAL A 86 1.36 2.84 -11.73
N ASP A 87 0.70 3.79 -11.09
CA ASP A 87 1.31 5.06 -10.68
C ASP A 87 2.13 4.89 -9.41
N THR A 88 1.59 4.11 -8.47
CA THR A 88 2.24 3.79 -7.19
C THR A 88 2.13 2.30 -6.92
N LEU A 89 3.23 1.69 -6.51
CA LEU A 89 3.27 0.29 -6.12
C LEU A 89 3.78 0.13 -4.68
N ILE A 90 2.94 -0.45 -3.83
CA ILE A 90 3.31 -0.85 -2.48
C ILE A 90 3.48 -2.37 -2.46
N VAL A 91 4.68 -2.83 -2.10
CA VAL A 91 5.00 -4.26 -2.00
C VAL A 91 5.24 -4.62 -0.54
N ILE A 92 4.49 -5.59 -0.04
CA ILE A 92 4.55 -6.06 1.34
C ILE A 92 5.17 -7.46 1.37
N PRO A 93 6.40 -7.61 1.90
CA PRO A 93 7.01 -8.93 2.05
C PRO A 93 6.35 -9.68 3.22
N ASN A 94 5.66 -10.80 2.95
CA ASN A 94 5.01 -11.59 4.00
C ASN A 94 5.99 -12.06 5.10
N ASP A 95 7.25 -12.28 4.76
CA ASP A 95 8.26 -12.67 5.74
C ASP A 95 8.47 -11.62 6.85
N ARG A 96 8.23 -10.35 6.57
CA ARG A 96 8.31 -9.27 7.57
C ARG A 96 7.19 -9.34 8.61
N LEU A 97 6.06 -9.95 8.24
CA LEU A 97 4.95 -10.15 9.18
C LEU A 97 5.29 -11.14 10.29
N LYS A 98 6.30 -11.98 10.12
CA LYS A 98 6.79 -12.88 11.16
C LYS A 98 7.37 -12.11 12.36
N GLU A 99 7.93 -10.92 12.12
CA GLU A 99 8.52 -10.08 13.16
C GLU A 99 7.44 -9.51 14.10
N VAL A 100 6.25 -9.23 13.54
CA VAL A 100 5.09 -8.71 14.30
C VAL A 100 4.20 -9.83 14.86
N SER A 101 4.35 -11.06 14.38
CA SER A 101 3.44 -12.19 14.69
C SER A 101 4.19 -13.41 15.18
N SER A 102 5.20 -13.22 16.03
CA SER A 102 5.99 -14.31 16.59
C SER A 102 5.09 -15.33 17.28
N GLY A 103 5.17 -16.60 16.85
CA GLY A 103 4.36 -17.69 17.38
C GLY A 103 2.97 -17.86 16.77
N ALA A 104 2.60 -17.05 15.76
CA ALA A 104 1.33 -17.19 15.06
C ALA A 104 1.24 -18.50 14.26
N SER A 105 0.05 -19.07 14.18
CA SER A 105 -0.24 -20.18 13.29
C SER A 105 -0.12 -19.75 11.82
N ILE A 106 0.02 -20.71 10.91
CA ILE A 106 0.06 -20.43 9.46
C ILE A 106 -1.21 -19.66 9.02
N GLN A 107 -2.37 -20.01 9.56
CA GLN A 107 -3.63 -19.34 9.23
C GLN A 107 -3.64 -17.88 9.69
N GLU A 108 -3.13 -17.61 10.88
CA GLU A 108 -2.98 -16.25 11.40
C GLU A 108 -1.97 -15.44 10.59
N ALA A 109 -0.86 -16.05 10.17
CA ALA A 109 0.12 -15.38 9.33
C ALA A 109 -0.48 -14.90 7.99
N PHE A 110 -1.33 -15.70 7.34
CA PHE A 110 -2.05 -15.28 6.14
C PHE A 110 -3.11 -14.21 6.41
N ARG A 111 -3.84 -14.31 7.53
CA ARG A 111 -4.78 -13.24 7.94
C ARG A 111 -4.06 -11.91 8.16
N ASN A 112 -2.89 -11.95 8.79
CA ASN A 112 -2.11 -10.74 9.01
C ASN A 112 -1.65 -10.11 7.68
N ALA A 113 -1.31 -10.93 6.67
CA ALA A 113 -1.02 -10.44 5.33
C ALA A 113 -2.24 -9.77 4.68
N ASP A 114 -3.41 -10.38 4.79
CA ASP A 114 -4.67 -9.81 4.29
C ASP A 114 -5.03 -8.52 5.04
N ASP A 115 -4.83 -8.46 6.35
CA ASP A 115 -5.08 -7.26 7.16
C ASP A 115 -4.16 -6.10 6.79
N VAL A 116 -2.91 -6.36 6.47
CA VAL A 116 -1.99 -5.30 6.01
C VAL A 116 -2.40 -4.76 4.65
N LEU A 117 -2.79 -5.62 3.71
CA LEU A 117 -3.37 -5.16 2.43
C LEU A 117 -4.61 -4.30 2.67
N ARG A 118 -5.50 -4.74 3.54
CA ARG A 118 -6.71 -3.99 3.91
C ARG A 118 -6.36 -2.63 4.51
N MET A 119 -5.42 -2.58 5.46
CA MET A 119 -4.98 -1.32 6.07
C MET A 119 -4.37 -0.36 5.05
N GLY A 120 -3.59 -0.86 4.10
CA GLY A 120 -3.02 -0.05 3.03
C GLY A 120 -4.10 0.58 2.15
N VAL A 121 -5.06 -0.20 1.68
CA VAL A 121 -6.20 0.30 0.88
C VAL A 121 -7.05 1.26 1.72
N GLN A 122 -7.39 0.88 2.95
CA GLN A 122 -8.24 1.65 3.84
C GLN A 122 -7.59 2.99 4.20
N GLY A 123 -6.30 2.99 4.54
CA GLY A 123 -5.58 4.19 4.94
C GLY A 123 -5.60 5.27 3.87
N ILE A 124 -5.40 4.91 2.60
CA ILE A 124 -5.46 5.85 1.48
C ILE A 124 -6.91 6.21 1.13
N SER A 125 -7.81 5.23 1.11
CA SER A 125 -9.22 5.44 0.75
C SER A 125 -9.95 6.33 1.76
N GLU A 126 -9.73 6.14 3.06
CA GLU A 126 -10.41 6.91 4.11
C GLU A 126 -10.04 8.39 4.08
N VAL A 127 -8.81 8.71 3.79
CA VAL A 127 -8.34 10.10 3.63
C VAL A 127 -9.13 10.85 2.56
N ILE A 128 -9.55 10.14 1.50
CA ILE A 128 -10.28 10.72 0.38
C ILE A 128 -11.80 10.71 0.62
N THR A 129 -12.32 9.63 1.22
CA THR A 129 -13.77 9.35 1.26
C THR A 129 -14.45 9.70 2.56
N ARG A 130 -13.70 9.80 3.67
CA ARG A 130 -14.24 10.11 4.98
C ARG A 130 -13.97 11.56 5.34
N PRO A 131 -15.02 12.35 5.65
CA PRO A 131 -14.80 13.68 6.21
C PRO A 131 -14.11 13.56 7.57
N GLY A 132 -12.98 14.22 7.71
CA GLY A 132 -12.19 14.33 8.94
C GLY A 132 -12.21 15.76 9.49
N GLU A 133 -11.45 16.01 10.55
CA GLU A 133 -11.19 17.37 11.06
C GLU A 133 -10.34 18.17 10.05
N VAL A 134 -9.42 17.50 9.36
CA VAL A 134 -8.67 18.01 8.22
C VAL A 134 -9.10 17.20 6.99
N ASN A 135 -9.58 17.90 5.97
CA ASN A 135 -10.05 17.26 4.75
C ASN A 135 -9.05 17.50 3.62
N LEU A 136 -8.61 16.42 2.98
CA LEU A 136 -7.75 16.49 1.80
C LEU A 136 -8.57 16.47 0.53
N ASP A 137 -8.13 17.25 -0.45
CA ASP A 137 -8.63 17.15 -1.81
C ASP A 137 -7.98 15.91 -2.49
N PHE A 138 -8.77 15.22 -3.31
CA PHE A 138 -8.25 14.12 -4.14
C PHE A 138 -7.10 14.58 -5.04
N ALA A 139 -7.10 15.85 -5.45
CA ALA A 139 -6.00 16.43 -6.23
C ALA A 139 -4.66 16.39 -5.49
N ASP A 140 -4.65 16.59 -4.17
CA ASP A 140 -3.44 16.54 -3.35
C ASP A 140 -2.89 15.10 -3.29
N VAL A 141 -3.77 14.12 -3.02
CA VAL A 141 -3.40 12.70 -3.03
C VAL A 141 -2.88 12.29 -4.41
N ARG A 142 -3.56 12.70 -5.48
CA ARG A 142 -3.13 12.45 -6.85
C ARG A 142 -1.73 13.02 -7.11
N SER A 143 -1.43 14.22 -6.64
CA SER A 143 -0.14 14.88 -6.86
C SER A 143 1.05 14.12 -6.27
N VAL A 144 0.85 13.46 -5.12
CA VAL A 144 1.88 12.65 -4.44
C VAL A 144 2.00 11.25 -5.02
N MET A 145 0.88 10.68 -5.49
CA MET A 145 0.81 9.27 -5.90
C MET A 145 0.99 9.05 -7.39
N THR A 146 0.80 10.08 -8.25
CA THR A 146 0.99 9.94 -9.71
C THR A 146 2.47 9.74 -10.03
N GLU A 147 2.78 8.67 -10.76
CA GLU A 147 4.15 8.30 -11.17
C GLU A 147 5.15 8.23 -10.00
N ALA A 148 4.67 7.98 -8.79
CA ALA A 148 5.52 7.88 -7.60
C ALA A 148 6.42 6.64 -7.61
N GLY A 149 6.08 5.62 -8.41
CA GLY A 149 6.84 4.38 -8.49
C GLY A 149 6.63 3.51 -7.25
N THR A 150 7.71 3.13 -6.59
CA THR A 150 7.62 2.29 -5.38
C THR A 150 7.34 3.15 -4.15
N ALA A 151 6.32 2.77 -3.41
CA ALA A 151 5.98 3.38 -2.13
C ALA A 151 6.10 2.37 -0.97
N LEU A 152 6.27 2.90 0.23
CA LEU A 152 6.36 2.12 1.46
C LEU A 152 5.14 2.36 2.33
N LEU A 153 4.73 1.35 3.07
CA LEU A 153 3.62 1.43 4.03
C LEU A 153 4.15 1.21 5.44
N GLY A 154 3.98 2.20 6.30
CA GLY A 154 4.22 2.09 7.73
C GLY A 154 2.90 2.19 8.49
N VAL A 155 2.74 1.37 9.51
CA VAL A 155 1.57 1.41 10.40
C VAL A 155 2.05 1.45 11.84
N GLY A 156 1.50 2.36 12.63
CA GLY A 156 1.82 2.48 14.04
C GLY A 156 0.58 2.74 14.89
N ILE A 157 0.56 2.19 16.07
CA ILE A 157 -0.49 2.35 17.06
C ILE A 157 0.15 2.82 18.36
N GLY A 158 -0.43 3.82 18.99
CA GLY A 158 0.00 4.33 20.28
C GLY A 158 -1.17 4.46 21.26
N SER A 159 -0.87 4.46 22.54
CA SER A 159 -1.86 4.59 23.60
C SER A 159 -1.33 5.42 24.77
N GLY A 160 -2.22 5.90 25.63
CA GLY A 160 -1.85 6.68 26.80
C GLY A 160 -1.37 8.11 26.47
N ARG A 161 -0.48 8.65 27.31
CA ARG A 161 -0.04 10.06 27.21
C ARG A 161 0.91 10.33 26.05
N SER A 162 1.72 9.33 25.66
CA SER A 162 2.70 9.44 24.56
C SER A 162 2.20 8.82 23.27
N ARG A 163 0.90 8.62 23.13
CA ARG A 163 0.26 7.87 22.04
C ARG A 163 0.68 8.34 20.64
N ALA A 164 0.77 9.64 20.44
CA ALA A 164 1.15 10.23 19.15
C ALA A 164 2.60 9.90 18.79
N ILE A 165 3.52 10.08 19.74
CA ILE A 165 4.94 9.77 19.57
C ILE A 165 5.14 8.26 19.35
N GLU A 166 4.49 7.43 20.18
CA GLU A 166 4.57 5.96 20.04
C GLU A 166 4.05 5.50 18.69
N ALA A 167 2.88 6.00 18.24
CA ALA A 167 2.31 5.66 16.95
C ALA A 167 3.21 6.08 15.79
N ALA A 168 3.70 7.32 15.79
CA ALA A 168 4.59 7.83 14.75
C ALA A 168 5.89 7.03 14.67
N GLN A 169 6.54 6.78 15.82
CA GLN A 169 7.76 5.98 15.89
C GLN A 169 7.53 4.54 15.44
N ALA A 170 6.40 3.92 15.83
CA ALA A 170 6.04 2.59 15.37
C ALA A 170 5.81 2.54 13.85
N ALA A 171 5.19 3.58 13.28
CA ALA A 171 4.97 3.67 11.83
C ALA A 171 6.29 3.79 11.05
N ILE A 172 7.18 4.70 11.44
CA ILE A 172 8.46 4.91 10.73
C ILE A 172 9.47 3.76 10.93
N ASN A 173 9.32 2.98 12.00
CA ASN A 173 10.12 1.78 12.26
C ASN A 173 9.37 0.49 11.96
N SER A 174 8.25 0.57 11.24
CA SER A 174 7.44 -0.60 10.91
C SER A 174 8.25 -1.65 10.15
N PRO A 175 8.23 -2.92 10.54
CA PRO A 175 8.89 -3.99 9.81
C PRO A 175 8.33 -4.20 8.40
N LEU A 176 7.16 -3.61 8.10
CA LEU A 176 6.57 -3.61 6.75
C LEU A 176 7.36 -2.73 5.77
N LEU A 177 8.16 -1.79 6.27
CA LEU A 177 9.07 -1.00 5.45
C LEU A 177 10.20 -1.92 4.97
N GLU A 178 10.17 -2.28 3.69
CA GLU A 178 11.20 -3.16 3.10
C GLU A 178 12.55 -2.45 3.18
N ALA A 179 13.50 -2.93 3.99
CA ALA A 179 14.92 -2.51 4.12
C ALA A 179 15.25 -1.04 3.79
N GLY A 180 14.26 -0.32 3.33
CA GLY A 180 14.27 1.09 2.96
C GLY A 180 13.83 1.89 4.16
N ARG A 181 14.66 2.75 4.57
CA ARG A 181 14.31 3.85 5.44
C ARG A 181 13.39 4.75 4.63
N ILE A 182 12.43 5.38 5.31
CA ILE A 182 11.68 6.49 4.73
C ILE A 182 12.57 7.73 4.52
N ASP A 183 13.84 7.61 4.91
CA ASP A 183 14.86 8.63 4.72
C ASP A 183 14.94 8.99 3.23
N GLY A 184 14.71 10.26 2.91
CA GLY A 184 14.75 10.76 1.54
C GLY A 184 13.48 10.51 0.73
N ALA A 185 12.37 10.11 1.35
CA ALA A 185 11.06 10.07 0.70
C ALA A 185 10.67 11.48 0.25
N LYS A 186 10.31 11.63 -1.01
CA LYS A 186 9.93 12.92 -1.63
C LYS A 186 8.45 13.25 -1.49
N GLY A 187 7.64 12.27 -1.15
CA GLY A 187 6.21 12.40 -0.87
C GLY A 187 5.81 11.51 0.29
N CYS A 188 4.96 12.00 1.16
CA CYS A 188 4.47 11.27 2.30
C CYS A 188 2.99 11.58 2.52
N LEU A 189 2.16 10.54 2.53
CA LEU A 189 0.76 10.63 2.93
C LEU A 189 0.62 10.05 4.33
N VAL A 190 0.14 10.87 5.26
CA VAL A 190 -0.01 10.50 6.67
C VAL A 190 -1.50 10.49 7.01
N ASN A 191 -2.01 9.36 7.43
CA ASN A 191 -3.36 9.24 7.96
C ASN A 191 -3.29 9.07 9.47
N ILE A 192 -3.84 10.02 10.21
CA ILE A 192 -3.93 9.99 11.67
C ILE A 192 -5.38 9.75 12.07
N THR A 193 -5.63 8.63 12.73
CA THR A 193 -6.95 8.29 13.25
C THR A 193 -6.90 8.18 14.77
N GLY A 194 -7.79 8.89 15.43
CA GLY A 194 -7.91 8.88 16.89
C GLY A 194 -9.36 8.95 17.35
N GLY A 195 -9.54 8.86 18.68
CA GLY A 195 -10.83 9.10 19.31
C GLY A 195 -11.17 10.60 19.37
N LYS A 196 -12.30 10.94 20.00
CA LYS A 196 -12.75 12.33 20.21
C LYS A 196 -11.79 13.16 21.08
N ASP A 197 -10.82 12.51 21.68
CA ASP A 197 -9.78 13.08 22.53
C ASP A 197 -8.47 13.33 21.76
N LEU A 198 -8.47 13.19 20.43
CA LEU A 198 -7.33 13.54 19.59
C LEU A 198 -7.11 15.06 19.66
N THR A 199 -5.89 15.47 19.96
CA THR A 199 -5.54 16.89 20.15
C THR A 199 -4.67 17.41 19.00
N LEU A 200 -4.61 18.73 18.85
CA LEU A 200 -3.70 19.37 17.90
C LEU A 200 -2.24 19.06 18.23
N ASP A 201 -1.89 18.95 19.53
CA ASP A 201 -0.56 18.59 19.96
C ASP A 201 -0.18 17.16 19.54
N ASP A 202 -1.15 16.22 19.53
CA ASP A 202 -0.93 14.88 19.01
C ASP A 202 -0.58 14.93 17.50
N VAL A 203 -1.34 15.67 16.71
CA VAL A 203 -1.11 15.82 15.25
C VAL A 203 0.24 16.50 14.98
N ASN A 204 0.56 17.57 15.70
CA ASN A 204 1.85 18.27 15.57
C ASN A 204 3.03 17.34 15.90
N SER A 205 2.93 16.55 16.98
CA SER A 205 3.99 15.61 17.37
C SER A 205 4.23 14.54 16.29
N VAL A 206 3.17 14.03 15.65
CA VAL A 206 3.31 13.10 14.52
C VAL A 206 3.99 13.79 13.33
N GLY A 207 3.55 15.01 13.00
CA GLY A 207 4.10 15.79 11.89
C GLY A 207 5.60 16.08 12.06
N GLU A 208 6.03 16.48 13.26
CA GLU A 208 7.44 16.72 13.57
C GLU A 208 8.29 15.46 13.38
N ILE A 209 7.86 14.33 13.96
CA ILE A 209 8.59 13.04 13.85
C ILE A 209 8.74 12.59 12.40
N ILE A 210 7.71 12.77 11.58
CA ILE A 210 7.75 12.38 10.17
C ILE A 210 8.64 13.33 9.37
N SER A 211 8.53 14.65 9.60
CA SER A 211 9.34 15.65 8.94
C SER A 211 10.85 15.48 9.20
N ASP A 212 11.22 14.96 10.37
CA ASP A 212 12.62 14.72 10.73
C ASP A 212 13.28 13.56 9.94
N VAL A 213 12.48 12.68 9.34
CA VAL A 213 13.00 11.46 8.66
C VAL A 213 12.79 11.46 7.15
N VAL A 214 11.88 12.27 6.62
CA VAL A 214 11.69 12.42 5.16
C VAL A 214 12.65 13.46 4.58
N ASP A 215 12.68 13.58 3.25
CA ASP A 215 13.46 14.63 2.59
C ASP A 215 12.98 16.04 3.03
N GLN A 216 13.90 17.01 3.11
CA GLN A 216 13.58 18.39 3.51
C GLN A 216 12.57 19.07 2.57
N ASP A 217 12.58 18.69 1.31
CA ASP A 217 11.66 19.18 0.27
C ASP A 217 10.48 18.23 0.03
N ALA A 218 10.24 17.27 0.94
CA ALA A 218 9.16 16.30 0.78
C ALA A 218 7.79 16.99 0.85
N ASN A 219 6.90 16.56 -0.05
CA ASN A 219 5.49 16.92 0.04
C ASN A 219 4.79 16.00 1.07
N ILE A 220 4.52 16.56 2.26
CA ILE A 220 3.86 15.86 3.36
C ILE A 220 2.40 16.27 3.39
N ILE A 221 1.51 15.29 3.28
CA ILE A 221 0.05 15.45 3.34
C ILE A 221 -0.47 14.72 4.57
N VAL A 222 -1.17 15.43 5.47
CA VAL A 222 -1.70 14.91 6.75
C VAL A 222 -3.21 15.00 6.77
#